data_26b039dde4257299a0cdd121e1887c6a
#
_entry.id   26b039dde4257299a0cdd121e1887c6a
#
_cell.length_a   1.000
_cell.length_b   1.000
_cell.length_c   1.000
_cell.angle_alpha   90.00
_cell.angle_beta   90.00
_cell.angle_gamma   90.00
#
_symmetry.space_group_name_H-M   'P 1'
#
loop_
_entity.id
_entity.type
_entity.pdbx_description
1 polymer ?
#
loop_
_entity_poly.entity_id
_entity_poly.type
_entity_poly.pdbx_seq_one_letter_code
_entity_poly.pdbx_strand_id
1 'polypeptide(L)'
;MNDLVKINNGELMTTSKIISDVFGKSHRKVTRDINELDCSDEFRAANFGLSSYTSPQNKVLKCFDITRDGMAFLCMGFTGKKAAQWKEKYISAFNEMEKGLLNVDSEMTRLSNQGKQLKQLGSDWSKFGHDINKQKKAHEKSVLELVDKVQLKLGFEA
;
A
#
# COMPACT_ATOMS: atom_id res chain seq x y z
N MET A 1 0.08 15.75 7.90
CA MET A 1 -0.33 14.97 6.72
C MET A 1 -1.01 13.64 7.09
N ASN A 2 -1.16 13.37 8.40
CA ASN A 2 -1.66 12.09 8.93
C ASN A 2 -3.19 11.95 9.05
N ASP A 3 -3.97 12.94 8.62
CA ASP A 3 -5.43 12.93 8.81
C ASP A 3 -6.23 12.42 7.60
N LEU A 4 -5.55 11.99 6.53
CA LEU A 4 -6.21 11.55 5.29
C LEU A 4 -6.69 10.11 5.35
N VAL A 5 -6.12 9.29 6.21
CA VAL A 5 -6.33 7.85 6.22
C VAL A 5 -6.51 7.37 7.65
N LYS A 6 -7.51 6.52 7.86
CA LYS A 6 -7.73 5.76 9.08
C LYS A 6 -7.52 4.29 8.79
N ILE A 7 -6.99 3.56 9.76
CA ILE A 7 -6.93 2.10 9.69
C ILE A 7 -8.25 1.57 10.27
N ASN A 8 -9.00 0.84 9.48
CA ASN A 8 -10.20 0.14 9.90
C ASN A 8 -10.08 -1.33 9.52
N ASN A 9 -10.13 -2.24 10.49
CA ASN A 9 -9.93 -3.68 10.32
C ASN A 9 -8.65 -4.08 9.54
N GLY A 10 -7.56 -3.34 9.73
CA GLY A 10 -6.29 -3.58 9.02
C GLY A 10 -6.21 -2.98 7.61
N GLU A 11 -7.28 -2.36 7.11
CA GLU A 11 -7.29 -1.69 5.81
C GLU A 11 -7.18 -0.17 5.95
N LEU A 12 -6.44 0.43 5.04
CA LEU A 12 -6.32 1.89 4.94
C LEU A 12 -7.59 2.46 4.28
N MET A 13 -8.39 3.18 5.07
CA MET A 13 -9.63 3.79 4.62
C MET A 13 -9.63 5.30 4.86
N THR A 14 -10.41 6.02 4.07
CA THR A 14 -10.70 7.44 4.26
C THR A 14 -12.21 7.67 4.22
N THR A 15 -12.66 8.89 4.46
CA THR A 15 -14.08 9.22 4.35
C THR A 15 -14.32 10.32 3.33
N SER A 16 -15.53 10.34 2.75
CA SER A 16 -15.94 11.41 1.84
C SER A 16 -15.86 12.79 2.49
N LYS A 17 -16.00 12.87 3.82
CA LYS A 17 -15.84 14.12 4.58
C LYS A 17 -14.37 14.56 4.58
N ILE A 18 -13.43 13.68 4.89
CA ILE A 18 -11.99 13.98 4.87
C ILE A 18 -11.55 14.41 3.47
N ILE A 19 -11.99 13.69 2.43
CA ILE A 19 -11.71 14.07 1.03
C ILE A 19 -12.22 15.48 0.72
N SER A 20 -13.44 15.83 1.16
CA SER A 20 -13.99 17.17 0.95
C SER A 20 -13.11 18.26 1.57
N ASP A 21 -12.64 18.06 2.78
CA ASP A 21 -11.82 19.02 3.52
C ASP A 21 -10.42 19.19 2.87
N VAL A 22 -9.78 18.10 2.50
CA VAL A 22 -8.45 18.12 1.88
C VAL A 22 -8.46 18.80 0.52
N PHE A 23 -9.43 18.45 -0.34
CA PHE A 23 -9.52 19.03 -1.68
C PHE A 23 -10.23 20.38 -1.72
N GLY A 24 -10.79 20.84 -0.59
CA GLY A 24 -11.54 22.09 -0.50
C GLY A 24 -12.83 22.07 -1.34
N LYS A 25 -13.44 20.90 -1.46
CA LYS A 25 -14.72 20.69 -2.13
C LYS A 25 -15.85 20.65 -1.09
N SER A 26 -17.07 21.02 -1.45
CA SER A 26 -18.20 20.78 -0.55
C SER A 26 -18.44 19.27 -0.40
N HIS A 27 -18.78 18.81 0.80
CA HIS A 27 -19.08 17.40 1.04
C HIS A 27 -20.23 16.88 0.16
N ARG A 28 -21.25 17.74 -0.08
CA ARG A 28 -22.35 17.44 -1.01
C ARG A 28 -21.85 17.15 -2.44
N LYS A 29 -20.82 17.88 -2.91
CA LYS A 29 -20.24 17.63 -4.23
C LYS A 29 -19.50 16.32 -4.26
N VAL A 30 -18.69 16.02 -3.24
CA VAL A 30 -17.95 14.74 -3.16
C VAL A 30 -18.90 13.55 -3.12
N THR A 31 -19.96 13.59 -2.30
CA THR A 31 -20.98 12.54 -2.25
C THR A 31 -21.71 12.37 -3.58
N ARG A 32 -22.01 13.46 -4.28
CA ARG A 32 -22.58 13.39 -5.61
C ARG A 32 -21.61 12.76 -6.61
N ASP A 33 -20.35 13.21 -6.63
CA ASP A 33 -19.32 12.69 -7.52
C ASP A 33 -19.14 11.16 -7.30
N ILE A 34 -19.26 10.66 -6.04
CA ILE A 34 -19.23 9.22 -5.73
C ILE A 34 -20.43 8.48 -6.32
N ASN A 35 -21.64 9.03 -6.16
CA ASN A 35 -22.85 8.39 -6.68
C ASN A 35 -22.90 8.36 -8.21
N GLU A 36 -22.33 9.37 -8.86
CA GLU A 36 -22.28 9.55 -10.31
C GLU A 36 -21.03 8.92 -10.96
N LEU A 37 -20.16 8.22 -10.17
CA LEU A 37 -18.98 7.55 -10.70
C LEU A 37 -19.37 6.49 -11.74
N ASP A 38 -18.75 6.55 -12.90
CA ASP A 38 -18.87 5.54 -13.97
C ASP A 38 -17.89 4.38 -13.68
N CYS A 39 -18.36 3.43 -12.87
CA CYS A 39 -17.61 2.22 -12.48
C CYS A 39 -18.55 1.03 -12.34
N SER A 40 -18.01 -0.19 -12.35
CA SER A 40 -18.82 -1.39 -12.16
C SER A 40 -19.43 -1.45 -10.75
N ASP A 41 -20.55 -2.17 -10.62
CA ASP A 41 -21.23 -2.33 -9.33
C ASP A 41 -20.35 -3.08 -8.32
N GLU A 42 -19.57 -4.07 -8.79
CA GLU A 42 -18.61 -4.78 -7.94
C GLU A 42 -17.54 -3.84 -7.40
N PHE A 43 -16.95 -2.98 -8.26
CA PHE A 43 -15.96 -2.01 -7.82
C PHE A 43 -16.55 -1.02 -6.83
N ARG A 44 -17.77 -0.54 -7.08
CA ARG A 44 -18.48 0.38 -6.18
C ARG A 44 -18.72 -0.26 -4.82
N ALA A 45 -19.25 -1.47 -4.78
CA ALA A 45 -19.56 -2.18 -3.54
C ALA A 45 -18.29 -2.46 -2.70
N ALA A 46 -17.18 -2.80 -3.35
CA ALA A 46 -15.92 -3.06 -2.68
C ALA A 46 -15.24 -1.80 -2.12
N ASN A 47 -15.46 -0.63 -2.74
CA ASN A 47 -14.63 0.56 -2.48
C ASN A 47 -15.36 1.74 -1.82
N PHE A 48 -16.70 1.72 -1.76
CA PHE A 48 -17.51 2.83 -1.23
C PHE A 48 -18.60 2.31 -0.28
N GLY A 49 -18.25 2.16 0.99
CA GLY A 49 -19.19 1.76 2.04
C GLY A 49 -20.04 2.94 2.54
N LEU A 50 -21.32 2.72 2.75
CA LEU A 50 -22.18 3.73 3.41
C LEU A 50 -21.82 3.84 4.88
N SER A 51 -21.64 5.08 5.35
CA SER A 51 -21.25 5.41 6.72
C SER A 51 -21.91 6.71 7.19
N SER A 52 -21.62 7.13 8.41
CA SER A 52 -22.13 8.39 8.96
C SER A 52 -21.09 9.06 9.85
N TYR A 53 -21.22 10.37 10.00
CA TYR A 53 -20.42 11.15 10.95
C TYR A 53 -21.29 12.17 11.69
N THR A 54 -20.85 12.56 12.87
CA THR A 54 -21.51 13.59 13.66
C THR A 54 -20.93 14.95 13.33
N SER A 55 -21.79 15.88 12.89
CA SER A 55 -21.38 17.26 12.61
C SER A 55 -21.10 18.04 13.89
N PRO A 56 -20.41 19.21 13.82
CA PRO A 56 -20.20 20.09 14.98
C PRO A 56 -21.50 20.55 15.64
N GLN A 57 -22.63 20.54 14.91
CA GLN A 57 -23.97 20.86 15.41
C GLN A 57 -24.70 19.63 15.99
N ASN A 58 -23.99 18.55 16.29
CA ASN A 58 -24.51 17.30 16.83
C ASN A 58 -25.55 16.58 15.95
N LYS A 59 -25.50 16.82 14.61
CA LYS A 59 -26.35 16.12 13.63
C LYS A 59 -25.60 14.96 13.01
N VAL A 60 -26.26 13.80 12.94
CA VAL A 60 -25.73 12.63 12.20
C VAL A 60 -25.97 12.85 10.71
N LEU A 61 -24.90 12.88 9.94
CA LEU A 61 -24.91 13.08 8.49
C LEU A 61 -24.32 11.86 7.79
N LYS A 62 -24.90 11.52 6.64
CA LYS A 62 -24.40 10.41 5.80
C LYS A 62 -23.04 10.76 5.18
N CYS A 63 -22.15 9.80 5.13
CA CYS A 63 -20.88 9.86 4.40
C CYS A 63 -20.58 8.51 3.76
N PHE A 64 -19.45 8.41 3.08
CA PHE A 64 -18.91 7.16 2.57
C PHE A 64 -17.57 6.88 3.24
N ASP A 65 -17.37 5.64 3.67
CA ASP A 65 -16.06 5.08 3.93
C ASP A 65 -15.49 4.60 2.61
N ILE A 66 -14.25 4.96 2.32
CA ILE A 66 -13.65 4.82 1.00
C ILE A 66 -12.30 4.15 1.15
N THR A 67 -12.09 3.06 0.42
CA THR A 67 -10.80 2.38 0.38
C THR A 67 -9.74 3.22 -0.35
N ARG A 68 -8.47 2.81 -0.27
CA ARG A 68 -7.37 3.40 -1.03
C ARG A 68 -7.68 3.47 -2.54
N ASP A 69 -8.20 2.39 -3.10
CA ASP A 69 -8.45 2.26 -4.53
C ASP A 69 -9.67 3.10 -4.96
N GLY A 70 -10.74 3.12 -4.14
CA GLY A 70 -11.87 4.02 -4.32
C GLY A 70 -11.47 5.49 -4.27
N MET A 71 -10.59 5.87 -3.33
CA MET A 71 -10.05 7.22 -3.25
C MET A 71 -9.23 7.58 -4.49
N ALA A 72 -8.35 6.69 -4.95
CA ALA A 72 -7.54 6.91 -6.14
C ALA A 72 -8.45 7.12 -7.38
N PHE A 73 -9.42 6.23 -7.58
CA PHE A 73 -10.36 6.31 -8.69
C PHE A 73 -11.16 7.63 -8.67
N LEU A 74 -11.73 7.99 -7.53
CA LEU A 74 -12.48 9.24 -7.35
C LEU A 74 -11.60 10.48 -7.61
N CYS A 75 -10.40 10.52 -7.04
CA CYS A 75 -9.50 11.67 -7.13
C CYS A 75 -8.88 11.83 -8.52
N MET A 76 -8.77 10.76 -9.32
CA MET A 76 -8.37 10.85 -10.73
C MET A 76 -9.36 11.69 -11.57
N GLY A 77 -10.65 11.68 -11.23
CA GLY A 77 -11.67 12.52 -11.84
C GLY A 77 -11.66 13.98 -11.37
N PHE A 78 -10.96 14.31 -10.26
CA PHE A 78 -10.95 15.68 -9.75
C PHE A 78 -10.07 16.61 -10.59
N THR A 79 -10.49 17.89 -10.67
CA THR A 79 -9.77 18.96 -11.37
C THR A 79 -9.34 20.06 -10.40
N GLY A 80 -8.39 20.90 -10.84
CA GLY A 80 -7.87 22.04 -10.07
C GLY A 80 -6.52 21.77 -9.41
N LYS A 81 -5.89 22.85 -8.91
CA LYS A 81 -4.50 22.83 -8.42
C LYS A 81 -4.24 21.80 -7.33
N LYS A 82 -5.14 21.70 -6.34
CA LYS A 82 -4.99 20.71 -5.25
C LYS A 82 -5.07 19.27 -5.75
N ALA A 83 -5.95 18.99 -6.70
CA ALA A 83 -6.08 17.67 -7.31
C ALA A 83 -4.84 17.31 -8.15
N ALA A 84 -4.30 18.26 -8.91
CA ALA A 84 -3.06 18.06 -9.67
C ALA A 84 -1.89 17.70 -8.73
N GLN A 85 -1.67 18.49 -7.68
CA GLN A 85 -0.64 18.24 -6.68
C GLN A 85 -0.77 16.88 -6.00
N TRP A 86 -2.02 16.45 -5.73
CA TRP A 86 -2.28 15.13 -5.14
C TRP A 86 -1.93 14.02 -6.13
N LYS A 87 -2.33 14.15 -7.41
CA LYS A 87 -2.02 13.18 -8.46
C LYS A 87 -0.52 13.00 -8.66
N GLU A 88 0.24 14.09 -8.69
CA GLU A 88 1.71 14.06 -8.78
C GLU A 88 2.33 13.31 -7.59
N LYS A 89 1.88 13.59 -6.37
CA LYS A 89 2.34 12.89 -5.17
C LYS A 89 1.98 11.40 -5.17
N TYR A 90 0.77 11.07 -5.63
CA TYR A 90 0.32 9.67 -5.74
C TYR A 90 1.19 8.91 -6.75
N ILE A 91 1.44 9.48 -7.93
CA ILE A 91 2.30 8.88 -8.95
C ILE A 91 3.74 8.73 -8.43
N SER A 92 4.27 9.74 -7.74
CA SER A 92 5.61 9.67 -7.16
C SER A 92 5.71 8.55 -6.12
N ALA A 93 4.73 8.44 -5.22
CA ALA A 93 4.69 7.37 -4.23
C ALA A 93 4.58 5.98 -4.87
N PHE A 94 3.80 5.83 -5.93
CA PHE A 94 3.70 4.58 -6.68
C PHE A 94 5.03 4.21 -7.33
N ASN A 95 5.69 5.15 -7.97
CA ASN A 95 7.02 4.94 -8.58
C ASN A 95 8.09 4.55 -7.54
N GLU A 96 8.04 5.14 -6.34
CA GLU A 96 8.95 4.77 -5.24
C GLU A 96 8.70 3.34 -4.73
N MET A 97 7.42 2.93 -4.63
CA MET A 97 7.07 1.55 -4.29
C MET A 97 7.54 0.57 -5.37
N GLU A 98 7.32 0.90 -6.65
CA GLU A 98 7.77 0.08 -7.78
C GLU A 98 9.29 -0.12 -7.77
N LYS A 99 10.06 0.96 -7.61
CA LYS A 99 11.52 0.88 -7.46
C LYS A 99 11.93 0.03 -6.26
N GLY A 100 11.21 0.17 -5.14
CA GLY A 100 11.42 -0.64 -3.95
C GLY A 100 11.22 -2.13 -4.23
N LEU A 101 10.16 -2.49 -4.95
CA LEU A 101 9.88 -3.89 -5.32
C LEU A 101 10.94 -4.46 -6.28
N LEU A 102 11.35 -3.71 -7.30
CA LEU A 102 12.41 -4.11 -8.23
C LEU A 102 13.75 -4.35 -7.52
N ASN A 103 14.11 -3.49 -6.56
CA ASN A 103 15.31 -3.68 -5.74
C ASN A 103 15.24 -4.94 -4.89
N VAL A 104 14.07 -5.24 -4.30
CA VAL A 104 13.84 -6.47 -3.52
C VAL A 104 13.97 -7.70 -4.41
N ASP A 105 13.37 -7.70 -5.60
CA ASP A 105 13.43 -8.83 -6.54
C ASP A 105 14.87 -9.10 -6.98
N SER A 106 15.64 -8.08 -7.30
CA SER A 106 17.06 -8.21 -7.66
C SER A 106 17.90 -8.79 -6.51
N GLU A 107 17.64 -8.37 -5.27
CA GLU A 107 18.34 -8.87 -4.08
C GLU A 107 17.93 -10.31 -3.75
N MET A 108 16.65 -10.66 -3.90
CA MET A 108 16.15 -12.04 -3.77
C MET A 108 16.80 -12.98 -4.79
N THR A 109 16.89 -12.54 -6.05
CA THR A 109 17.56 -13.29 -7.12
C THR A 109 19.03 -13.52 -6.80
N ARG A 110 19.74 -12.50 -6.30
CA ARG A 110 21.14 -12.59 -5.88
C ARG A 110 21.32 -13.62 -4.76
N LEU A 111 20.49 -13.54 -3.70
CA LEU A 111 20.53 -14.47 -2.57
C LEU A 111 20.18 -15.90 -2.99
N SER A 112 19.21 -16.08 -3.88
CA SER A 112 18.85 -17.38 -4.44
C SER A 112 20.03 -18.02 -5.18
N ASN A 113 20.74 -17.24 -6.01
CA ASN A 113 21.90 -17.70 -6.74
C ASN A 113 23.08 -18.07 -5.80
N GLN A 114 23.31 -17.25 -4.75
CA GLN A 114 24.28 -17.59 -3.71
C GLN A 114 23.92 -18.91 -3.02
N GLY A 115 22.65 -19.13 -2.70
CA GLY A 115 22.17 -20.38 -2.09
C GLY A 115 22.42 -21.60 -2.97
N LYS A 116 22.23 -21.48 -4.31
CA LYS A 116 22.55 -22.54 -5.27
C LYS A 116 24.04 -22.83 -5.31
N GLN A 117 24.90 -21.80 -5.33
CA GLN A 117 26.35 -21.96 -5.30
C GLN A 117 26.84 -22.65 -4.01
N LEU A 118 26.28 -22.23 -2.84
CA LEU A 118 26.62 -22.87 -1.57
C LEU A 118 26.21 -24.35 -1.50
N LYS A 119 25.04 -24.70 -2.09
CA LYS A 119 24.62 -26.12 -2.21
C LYS A 119 25.56 -26.92 -3.09
N GLN A 120 26.04 -26.35 -4.20
CA GLN A 120 26.97 -27.00 -5.11
C GLN A 120 28.33 -27.19 -4.46
N LEU A 121 28.89 -26.17 -3.80
CA LEU A 121 30.10 -26.26 -2.99
C LEU A 121 29.96 -27.30 -1.88
N GLY A 122 28.78 -27.42 -1.23
CA GLY A 122 28.50 -28.40 -0.18
C GLY A 122 28.47 -29.84 -0.68
N SER A 123 28.10 -30.07 -1.97
CA SER A 123 28.16 -31.40 -2.58
C SER A 123 29.58 -31.82 -2.94
N ASP A 124 30.45 -30.87 -3.30
CA ASP A 124 31.82 -31.11 -3.72
C ASP A 124 32.82 -31.23 -2.53
N TRP A 125 32.39 -30.74 -1.33
CA TRP A 125 33.25 -30.60 -0.14
C TRP A 125 32.73 -31.33 1.10
N SER A 126 32.61 -32.62 1.04
CA SER A 126 32.29 -33.45 2.23
C SER A 126 33.40 -33.42 3.34
N LYS A 127 34.55 -32.80 3.08
CA LYS A 127 35.69 -32.71 4.00
C LYS A 127 35.84 -31.40 4.80
N PHE A 128 35.06 -30.32 4.46
CA PHE A 128 35.18 -29.03 5.14
C PHE A 128 33.82 -28.53 5.71
N GLY A 129 33.13 -29.40 6.43
CA GLY A 129 31.74 -29.17 6.86
C GLY A 129 31.47 -27.96 7.78
N HIS A 130 32.48 -27.40 8.45
CA HIS A 130 32.26 -26.37 9.45
C HIS A 130 32.03 -24.96 8.85
N ASP A 131 32.80 -24.57 7.85
CA ASP A 131 32.70 -23.25 7.22
C ASP A 131 31.43 -23.10 6.33
N ILE A 132 31.04 -24.19 5.67
CA ILE A 132 29.83 -24.23 4.86
C ILE A 132 28.57 -24.07 5.72
N ASN A 133 28.52 -24.68 6.90
CA ASN A 133 27.40 -24.54 7.82
C ASN A 133 27.28 -23.12 8.37
N LYS A 134 28.40 -22.42 8.60
CA LYS A 134 28.42 -21.01 8.98
C LYS A 134 27.89 -20.10 7.87
N GLN A 135 28.32 -20.36 6.62
CA GLN A 135 27.84 -19.60 5.45
C GLN A 135 26.37 -19.86 5.15
N LYS A 136 25.87 -21.10 5.31
CA LYS A 136 24.45 -21.43 5.18
C LYS A 136 23.61 -20.68 6.19
N LYS A 137 24.00 -20.65 7.47
CA LYS A 137 23.27 -19.87 8.51
C LYS A 137 23.27 -18.38 8.22
N ALA A 138 24.38 -17.80 7.74
CA ALA A 138 24.46 -16.41 7.37
C ALA A 138 23.53 -16.10 6.17
N HIS A 139 23.47 -17.00 5.18
CA HIS A 139 22.57 -16.88 4.04
C HIS A 139 21.10 -16.94 4.46
N GLU A 140 20.71 -17.91 5.29
CA GLU A 140 19.34 -18.03 5.84
C GLU A 140 18.94 -16.78 6.59
N LYS A 141 19.84 -16.21 7.41
CA LYS A 141 19.60 -14.95 8.11
C LYS A 141 19.34 -13.78 7.14
N SER A 142 20.15 -13.66 6.07
CA SER A 142 19.97 -12.61 5.06
C SER A 142 18.65 -12.74 4.30
N VAL A 143 18.21 -13.97 4.04
CA VAL A 143 16.89 -14.22 3.41
C VAL A 143 15.76 -13.79 4.34
N LEU A 144 15.82 -14.13 5.63
CA LEU A 144 14.83 -13.71 6.62
C LEU A 144 14.75 -12.17 6.75
N GLU A 145 15.90 -11.51 6.86
CA GLU A 145 15.96 -10.03 6.92
C GLU A 145 15.36 -9.38 5.67
N LEU A 146 15.50 -10.01 4.49
CA LEU A 146 14.89 -9.52 3.26
C LEU A 146 13.38 -9.71 3.28
N VAL A 147 12.88 -10.85 3.73
CA VAL A 147 11.45 -11.12 3.89
C VAL A 147 10.80 -10.11 4.84
N ASP A 148 11.44 -9.86 6.01
CA ASP A 148 10.95 -8.86 6.97
C ASP A 148 10.91 -7.45 6.35
N LYS A 149 11.95 -7.05 5.60
CA LYS A 149 11.96 -5.76 4.87
C LYS A 149 10.84 -5.67 3.82
N VAL A 150 10.50 -6.77 3.16
CA VAL A 150 9.39 -6.83 2.19
C VAL A 150 8.06 -6.68 2.91
N GLN A 151 7.85 -7.41 4.01
CA GLN A 151 6.62 -7.33 4.79
C GLN A 151 6.38 -5.92 5.33
N LEU A 152 7.41 -5.27 5.91
CA LEU A 152 7.35 -3.89 6.37
C LEU A 152 7.03 -2.88 5.24
N LYS A 153 7.60 -3.08 4.04
CA LYS A 153 7.31 -2.21 2.87
C LYS A 153 5.91 -2.40 2.32
N LEU A 154 5.35 -3.59 2.42
CA LEU A 154 4.01 -3.93 1.94
C LEU A 154 2.93 -3.65 3.00
N GLY A 155 3.30 -3.24 4.22
CA GLY A 155 2.37 -2.94 5.31
C GLY A 155 1.71 -4.17 5.94
N PHE A 156 2.29 -5.35 5.73
CA PHE A 156 1.91 -6.56 6.46
C PHE A 156 2.68 -6.60 7.78
N GLU A 157 2.16 -5.95 8.82
CA GLU A 157 2.58 -6.25 10.19
C GLU A 157 1.94 -7.57 10.61
N ALA A 158 2.76 -8.45 11.18
CA ALA A 158 2.35 -9.75 11.70
C ALA A 158 1.51 -9.60 12.98
#